data_677bf759d606970ab39c7425157b7f5c
#
_entry.id   677bf759d606970ab39c7425157b7f5c
#
_cell.length_a   1.000
_cell.length_b   1.000
_cell.length_c   1.000
_cell.angle_alpha   90.00
_cell.angle_beta   90.00
_cell.angle_gamma   90.00
#
_symmetry.space_group_name_H-M   'P 1'
#
loop_
_entity.id
_entity.type
_entity.pdbx_description
1 polymer ?
#
loop_
_entity_poly.entity_id
_entity_poly.type
_entity_poly.pdbx_seq_one_letter_code
_entity_poly.pdbx_strand_id
1 'polypeptide(L)'
;MTSCSLAADPPKRIDRLIAEQNLANKVEPIIPPLAKTLEIGGTVSVEITISPEGKVVLVKVLSGHPMLAPAFVDALKKWEYRPFVRDGQPISVVTTVEWNVSSPSRTNTEEQALKDYYPAFQICYQMVHDGKNSDAEKKCHEAVALSNGLPPNRLIERSSSRTFLAHALIAESKPDEAIPLYEKALEIRKGVEHSESDADFASEHVNLARAYSSVGQLDKADPLYQQAVAIFEAAIVALPEMRDNYTSRLKSTLLEYAKLKSARGEVDSARALEHKAAGLRDH
;
A
#
# COMPACT_ATOMS: atom_id res chain seq x y z
N MET A 1 20.45 21.68 54.81
CA MET A 1 21.16 20.83 53.85
C MET A 1 20.31 20.77 52.60
N THR A 2 20.66 21.61 51.62
CA THR A 2 19.88 21.71 50.35
C THR A 2 20.44 20.67 49.39
N SER A 3 19.66 19.65 49.16
CA SER A 3 19.97 18.63 48.16
C SER A 3 19.86 19.27 46.78
N CYS A 4 20.98 19.59 46.18
CA CYS A 4 21.09 20.02 44.80
C CYS A 4 20.87 18.79 43.93
N SER A 5 19.68 18.64 43.36
CA SER A 5 19.43 17.64 42.29
C SER A 5 20.19 18.12 41.05
N LEU A 6 21.33 17.53 40.79
CA LEU A 6 22.03 17.65 39.50
C LEU A 6 21.08 17.08 38.42
N ALA A 7 20.48 17.97 37.64
CA ALA A 7 19.79 17.57 36.44
C ALA A 7 20.81 16.83 35.56
N ALA A 8 20.55 15.58 35.23
CA ALA A 8 21.41 14.79 34.35
C ALA A 8 21.47 15.49 32.99
N ASP A 9 22.67 15.63 32.43
CA ASP A 9 22.86 16.18 31.10
C ASP A 9 22.00 15.42 30.07
N PRO A 10 21.40 16.14 29.11
CA PRO A 10 20.60 15.47 28.08
C PRO A 10 21.45 14.45 27.29
N PRO A 11 20.86 13.31 26.91
CA PRO A 11 21.62 12.25 26.23
C PRO A 11 22.17 12.75 24.89
N LYS A 12 23.45 12.46 24.62
CA LYS A 12 24.14 12.88 23.40
C LYS A 12 23.79 11.97 22.24
N ARG A 13 23.40 12.53 21.10
CA ARG A 13 23.21 11.73 19.88
C ARG A 13 24.56 11.24 19.34
N ILE A 14 24.63 9.94 19.06
CA ILE A 14 25.77 9.29 18.44
C ILE A 14 25.37 8.56 17.15
N ASP A 15 26.35 8.33 16.31
CA ASP A 15 26.17 7.56 15.09
C ASP A 15 25.88 6.08 15.41
N ARG A 16 25.08 5.46 14.54
CA ARG A 16 24.72 4.04 14.63
C ARG A 16 25.95 3.11 14.68
N LEU A 17 26.94 3.37 13.82
CA LEU A 17 28.16 2.56 13.76
C LEU A 17 28.95 2.59 15.06
N ILE A 18 28.99 3.76 15.71
CA ILE A 18 29.66 3.91 17.03
C ILE A 18 28.91 3.11 18.09
N ALA A 19 27.58 3.11 18.05
CA ALA A 19 26.78 2.31 18.95
C ALA A 19 26.98 0.81 18.73
N GLU A 20 26.99 0.34 17.50
CA GLU A 20 27.23 -1.06 17.14
C GLU A 20 28.61 -1.57 17.62
N GLN A 21 29.65 -0.75 17.51
CA GLN A 21 31.02 -1.09 18.01
C GLN A 21 31.07 -1.24 19.54
N ASN A 22 30.18 -0.57 20.25
CA ASN A 22 30.11 -0.63 21.71
C ASN A 22 29.09 -1.66 22.24
N LEU A 23 28.39 -2.36 21.37
CA LEU A 23 27.43 -3.39 21.76
C LEU A 23 28.16 -4.57 22.43
N ALA A 24 27.84 -4.83 23.70
CA ALA A 24 28.44 -5.87 24.51
C ALA A 24 27.64 -7.17 24.54
N ASN A 25 26.31 -7.04 24.61
CA ASN A 25 25.40 -8.18 24.58
C ASN A 25 24.19 -7.84 23.70
N LYS A 26 23.93 -8.70 22.71
CA LYS A 26 22.82 -8.59 21.79
C LYS A 26 21.81 -9.72 22.01
N VAL A 27 20.56 -9.38 22.19
CA VAL A 27 19.47 -10.35 22.22
C VAL A 27 18.71 -10.23 20.89
N GLU A 28 18.61 -11.33 20.17
CA GLU A 28 17.86 -11.33 18.90
C GLU A 28 16.36 -11.27 19.16
N PRO A 29 15.63 -10.46 18.41
CA PRO A 29 14.17 -10.38 18.48
C PRO A 29 13.54 -11.70 18.03
N ILE A 30 12.48 -12.12 18.70
CA ILE A 30 11.71 -13.31 18.32
C ILE A 30 10.54 -12.86 17.44
N ILE A 31 10.57 -13.24 16.16
CA ILE A 31 9.46 -12.94 15.24
C ILE A 31 8.19 -13.63 15.75
N PRO A 32 7.08 -12.89 15.99
CA PRO A 32 5.82 -13.48 16.44
C PRO A 32 5.32 -14.57 15.48
N PRO A 33 4.77 -15.69 15.99
CA PRO A 33 4.27 -16.78 15.14
C PRO A 33 3.28 -16.33 14.08
N LEU A 34 2.39 -15.40 14.42
CA LEU A 34 1.41 -14.84 13.48
C LEU A 34 2.10 -14.02 12.39
N ALA A 35 3.13 -13.24 12.72
CA ALA A 35 3.90 -12.50 11.73
C ALA A 35 4.64 -13.45 10.76
N LYS A 36 5.11 -14.60 11.24
CA LYS A 36 5.68 -15.64 10.38
C LYS A 36 4.64 -16.26 9.45
N THR A 37 3.47 -16.59 9.99
CA THR A 37 2.36 -17.18 9.20
C THR A 37 1.84 -16.22 8.12
N LEU A 38 1.81 -14.92 8.42
CA LEU A 38 1.40 -13.86 7.49
C LEU A 38 2.54 -13.33 6.63
N GLU A 39 3.73 -13.96 6.71
CA GLU A 39 4.95 -13.58 5.96
C GLU A 39 5.32 -12.09 6.08
N ILE A 40 5.05 -11.51 7.26
CA ILE A 40 5.34 -10.10 7.52
C ILE A 40 6.84 -9.89 7.63
N GLY A 41 7.38 -9.09 6.74
CA GLY A 41 8.76 -8.63 6.74
C GLY A 41 8.85 -7.11 6.74
N GLY A 42 10.07 -6.61 6.64
CA GLY A 42 10.35 -5.17 6.55
C GLY A 42 11.30 -4.67 7.62
N THR A 43 11.57 -3.38 7.60
CA THR A 43 12.48 -2.73 8.55
C THR A 43 11.71 -2.10 9.69
N VAL A 44 12.09 -2.43 10.93
CA VAL A 44 11.65 -1.71 12.13
C VAL A 44 12.79 -0.78 12.55
N SER A 45 12.52 0.52 12.61
CA SER A 45 13.47 1.55 13.05
C SER A 45 13.06 2.11 14.40
N VAL A 46 14.01 2.13 15.35
CA VAL A 46 13.79 2.60 16.72
C VAL A 46 14.90 3.52 17.16
N GLU A 47 14.54 4.54 17.91
CA GLU A 47 15.48 5.38 18.66
C GLU A 47 15.60 4.81 20.07
N ILE A 48 16.83 4.59 20.52
CA ILE A 48 17.12 4.10 21.88
C ILE A 48 17.96 5.11 22.66
N THR A 49 17.71 5.21 23.97
CA THR A 49 18.58 5.91 24.91
C THR A 49 19.32 4.89 25.75
N ILE A 50 20.64 5.02 25.79
CA ILE A 50 21.53 4.17 26.56
C ILE A 50 22.04 4.97 27.75
N SER A 51 21.93 4.39 28.96
CA SER A 51 22.40 5.03 30.18
C SER A 51 23.94 5.03 30.29
N PRO A 52 24.53 5.78 31.22
CA PRO A 52 25.96 5.75 31.46
C PRO A 52 26.51 4.38 31.81
N GLU A 53 25.67 3.48 32.36
CA GLU A 53 26.03 2.09 32.71
C GLU A 53 25.92 1.14 31.49
N GLY A 54 25.52 1.65 30.31
CA GLY A 54 25.38 0.87 29.08
C GLY A 54 24.07 0.11 28.96
N LYS A 55 23.03 0.44 29.74
CA LYS A 55 21.70 -0.19 29.63
C LYS A 55 20.77 0.62 28.75
N VAL A 56 19.91 -0.04 27.97
CA VAL A 56 18.84 0.61 27.20
C VAL A 56 17.72 1.00 28.15
N VAL A 57 17.55 2.31 28.36
CA VAL A 57 16.57 2.85 29.33
C VAL A 57 15.32 3.41 28.67
N LEU A 58 15.39 3.80 27.39
CA LEU A 58 14.24 4.28 26.63
C LEU A 58 14.30 3.70 25.20
N VAL A 59 13.14 3.33 24.69
CA VAL A 59 12.97 2.83 23.32
C VAL A 59 11.76 3.54 22.71
N LYS A 60 11.97 4.22 21.58
CA LYS A 60 10.94 4.91 20.83
C LYS A 60 10.89 4.34 19.41
N VAL A 61 9.76 3.74 19.03
CA VAL A 61 9.54 3.27 17.66
C VAL A 61 9.39 4.46 16.73
N LEU A 62 10.17 4.52 15.67
CA LEU A 62 10.12 5.55 14.64
C LEU A 62 9.29 5.08 13.45
N SER A 63 9.50 3.82 13.03
CA SER A 63 8.75 3.20 11.92
C SER A 63 8.82 1.67 12.02
N GLY A 64 7.94 0.99 11.31
CA GLY A 64 7.94 -0.47 11.21
C GLY A 64 6.56 -1.07 11.37
N HIS A 65 6.42 -2.33 10.95
CA HIS A 65 5.15 -3.03 11.03
C HIS A 65 4.69 -3.25 12.47
N PRO A 66 3.41 -2.96 12.84
CA PRO A 66 2.91 -3.05 14.22
C PRO A 66 3.09 -4.42 14.88
N MET A 67 3.09 -5.52 14.10
CA MET A 67 3.31 -6.87 14.62
C MET A 67 4.78 -7.20 14.90
N LEU A 68 5.73 -6.48 14.30
CA LEU A 68 7.17 -6.70 14.50
C LEU A 68 7.75 -5.78 15.56
N ALA A 69 7.27 -4.53 15.64
CA ALA A 69 7.85 -3.52 16.52
C ALA A 69 7.89 -3.92 18.01
N PRO A 70 6.85 -4.55 18.62
CA PRO A 70 6.91 -4.98 20.01
C PRO A 70 8.03 -5.99 20.27
N ALA A 71 8.22 -6.97 19.39
CA ALA A 71 9.26 -7.99 19.53
C ALA A 71 10.67 -7.37 19.49
N PHE A 72 10.86 -6.35 18.66
CA PHE A 72 12.13 -5.64 18.61
C PHE A 72 12.36 -4.79 19.86
N VAL A 73 11.34 -4.08 20.34
CA VAL A 73 11.41 -3.30 21.59
C VAL A 73 11.77 -4.20 22.79
N ASP A 74 11.17 -5.39 22.89
CA ASP A 74 11.45 -6.32 23.99
C ASP A 74 12.86 -6.91 23.94
N ALA A 75 13.40 -7.11 22.75
CA ALA A 75 14.79 -7.53 22.58
C ALA A 75 15.75 -6.39 22.96
N LEU A 76 15.50 -5.17 22.48
CA LEU A 76 16.34 -4.00 22.72
C LEU A 76 16.48 -3.65 24.21
N LYS A 77 15.41 -3.80 25.00
CA LYS A 77 15.45 -3.59 26.45
C LYS A 77 16.44 -4.52 27.18
N LYS A 78 16.84 -5.62 26.55
CA LYS A 78 17.80 -6.60 27.08
C LYS A 78 19.20 -6.42 26.52
N TRP A 79 19.38 -5.46 25.58
CA TRP A 79 20.70 -5.19 25.03
C TRP A 79 21.56 -4.45 26.05
N GLU A 80 22.86 -4.74 26.01
CA GLU A 80 23.85 -4.11 26.88
C GLU A 80 24.99 -3.57 26.03
N TYR A 81 25.42 -2.38 26.37
CA TYR A 81 26.52 -1.67 25.72
C TYR A 81 27.67 -1.46 26.69
N ARG A 82 28.88 -1.35 26.18
CA ARG A 82 29.98 -0.79 26.95
C ARG A 82 29.66 0.68 27.22
N PRO A 83 30.00 1.21 28.43
CA PRO A 83 29.79 2.61 28.75
C PRO A 83 30.40 3.56 27.70
N PHE A 84 29.61 4.54 27.30
CA PHE A 84 30.11 5.62 26.44
C PHE A 84 30.74 6.67 27.34
N VAL A 85 32.01 6.99 27.08
CA VAL A 85 32.81 7.88 27.93
C VAL A 85 33.12 9.18 27.16
N ARG A 86 32.99 10.33 27.85
CA ARG A 86 33.41 11.63 27.38
C ARG A 86 34.19 12.31 28.50
N ASP A 87 35.38 12.80 28.21
CA ASP A 87 36.26 13.47 29.17
C ASP A 87 36.49 12.65 30.46
N GLY A 88 36.57 11.29 30.29
CA GLY A 88 36.77 10.36 31.38
C GLY A 88 35.50 10.02 32.18
N GLN A 89 34.35 10.60 31.87
CA GLN A 89 33.08 10.37 32.56
C GLN A 89 32.08 9.58 31.67
N PRO A 90 31.40 8.57 32.22
CA PRO A 90 30.34 7.87 31.52
C PRO A 90 29.16 8.83 31.23
N ILE A 91 28.64 8.78 30.00
CA ILE A 91 27.54 9.64 29.54
C ILE A 91 26.37 8.82 29.00
N SER A 92 25.17 9.42 29.08
CA SER A 92 24.00 8.91 28.38
C SER A 92 24.05 9.28 26.89
N VAL A 93 23.66 8.35 26.00
CA VAL A 93 23.64 8.56 24.57
C VAL A 93 22.34 8.13 23.92
N VAL A 94 22.03 8.73 22.77
CA VAL A 94 20.87 8.38 21.91
C VAL A 94 21.38 7.96 20.56
N THR A 95 20.82 6.88 20.03
CA THR A 95 21.11 6.39 18.67
C THR A 95 19.89 5.74 18.04
N THR A 96 19.93 5.50 16.72
CA THR A 96 18.90 4.78 15.99
C THR A 96 19.40 3.37 15.70
N VAL A 97 18.54 2.37 15.91
CA VAL A 97 18.79 0.97 15.61
C VAL A 97 17.72 0.46 14.66
N GLU A 98 18.10 -0.39 13.71
CA GLU A 98 17.21 -0.99 12.74
C GLU A 98 17.26 -2.50 12.81
N TRP A 99 16.08 -3.11 12.69
CA TRP A 99 15.93 -4.54 12.55
C TRP A 99 15.28 -4.85 11.21
N ASN A 100 16.05 -5.52 10.35
CA ASN A 100 15.55 -6.03 9.08
C ASN A 100 15.03 -7.45 9.29
N VAL A 101 13.72 -7.61 9.16
CA VAL A 101 13.09 -8.91 9.11
C VAL A 101 12.95 -9.29 7.63
N SER A 102 13.76 -10.24 7.21
CA SER A 102 13.52 -10.89 5.92
C SER A 102 12.17 -11.59 6.02
N SER A 103 11.24 -11.29 5.12
CA SER A 103 10.06 -12.13 4.98
C SER A 103 10.56 -13.56 4.79
N PRO A 104 10.04 -14.56 5.54
CA PRO A 104 10.52 -15.92 5.39
C PRO A 104 10.29 -16.38 3.96
N SER A 105 11.38 -16.49 3.25
CA SER A 105 11.50 -17.17 1.97
C SER A 105 10.59 -16.63 0.84
N ARG A 106 11.03 -15.57 0.15
CA ARG A 106 10.92 -15.67 -1.30
C ARG A 106 11.75 -16.89 -1.69
N THR A 107 11.08 -18.01 -1.91
CA THR A 107 11.74 -19.16 -2.50
C THR A 107 12.35 -18.69 -3.84
N ASN A 108 13.45 -19.29 -4.29
CA ASN A 108 13.99 -19.04 -5.65
C ASN A 108 12.89 -19.03 -6.71
N THR A 109 11.83 -19.80 -6.47
CA THR A 109 10.64 -19.93 -7.34
C THR A 109 9.78 -18.68 -7.35
N GLU A 110 9.51 -18.04 -6.19
CA GLU A 110 8.73 -16.79 -6.15
C GLU A 110 9.51 -15.62 -6.75
N GLU A 111 10.79 -15.50 -6.41
CA GLU A 111 11.64 -14.46 -6.98
C GLU A 111 11.74 -14.59 -8.50
N GLN A 112 11.84 -15.82 -9.02
CA GLN A 112 11.83 -16.06 -10.45
C GLN A 112 10.47 -15.72 -11.08
N ALA A 113 9.37 -16.13 -10.45
CA ALA A 113 8.02 -15.80 -10.94
C ALA A 113 7.78 -14.27 -11.01
N LEU A 114 8.29 -13.50 -10.06
CA LEU A 114 8.20 -12.04 -10.08
C LEU A 114 9.13 -11.43 -11.16
N LYS A 115 10.33 -11.98 -11.36
CA LYS A 115 11.24 -11.55 -12.44
C LYS A 115 10.64 -11.77 -13.82
N ASP A 116 9.85 -12.81 -14.00
CA ASP A 116 9.18 -13.09 -15.27
C ASP A 116 7.91 -12.23 -15.42
N TYR A 117 7.17 -12.03 -14.34
CA TYR A 117 5.90 -11.29 -14.34
C TYR A 117 6.07 -9.79 -14.60
N TYR A 118 6.93 -9.09 -13.85
CA TYR A 118 6.98 -7.62 -13.92
C TYR A 118 7.34 -7.07 -15.30
N PRO A 119 8.32 -7.62 -16.04
CA PRO A 119 8.59 -7.15 -17.41
C PRO A 119 7.42 -7.37 -18.36
N ALA A 120 6.75 -8.52 -18.29
CA ALA A 120 5.59 -8.82 -19.11
C ALA A 120 4.41 -7.88 -18.80
N PHE A 121 4.14 -7.64 -17.52
CA PHE A 121 3.10 -6.68 -17.09
C PHE A 121 3.44 -5.25 -17.52
N GLN A 122 4.68 -4.82 -17.40
CA GLN A 122 5.09 -3.48 -17.80
C GLN A 122 4.92 -3.25 -19.30
N ILE A 123 5.23 -4.25 -20.12
CA ILE A 123 5.00 -4.20 -21.57
C ILE A 123 3.50 -4.11 -21.87
N CYS A 124 2.65 -4.94 -21.23
CA CYS A 124 1.21 -4.88 -21.34
C CYS A 124 0.68 -3.48 -20.97
N TYR A 125 1.07 -2.97 -19.81
CA TYR A 125 0.71 -1.64 -19.31
C TYR A 125 1.06 -0.54 -20.33
N GLN A 126 2.30 -0.54 -20.83
CA GLN A 126 2.77 0.47 -21.78
C GLN A 126 2.02 0.40 -23.12
N MET A 127 1.77 -0.81 -23.64
CA MET A 127 1.05 -0.99 -24.90
C MET A 127 -0.41 -0.52 -24.82
N VAL A 128 -1.09 -0.77 -23.69
CA VAL A 128 -2.44 -0.26 -23.45
C VAL A 128 -2.43 1.27 -23.44
N HIS A 129 -1.46 1.90 -22.77
CA HIS A 129 -1.33 3.36 -22.73
C HIS A 129 -0.98 3.98 -24.09
N ASP A 130 -0.19 3.29 -24.90
CA ASP A 130 0.20 3.72 -26.24
C ASP A 130 -0.92 3.49 -27.29
N GLY A 131 -2.02 2.86 -26.90
CA GLY A 131 -3.13 2.54 -27.80
C GLY A 131 -2.81 1.45 -28.84
N LYS A 132 -1.80 0.59 -28.59
CA LYS A 132 -1.39 -0.54 -29.45
C LYS A 132 -2.24 -1.79 -29.14
N ASN A 133 -3.54 -1.69 -29.33
CA ASN A 133 -4.53 -2.60 -28.73
C ASN A 133 -4.34 -4.08 -29.06
N SER A 134 -4.15 -4.44 -30.32
CA SER A 134 -3.98 -5.86 -30.74
C SER A 134 -2.72 -6.51 -30.17
N ASP A 135 -1.60 -5.78 -30.12
CA ASP A 135 -0.36 -6.27 -29.51
C ASP A 135 -0.47 -6.26 -27.97
N ALA A 136 -1.21 -5.28 -27.42
CA ALA A 136 -1.49 -5.18 -26.00
C ALA A 136 -2.28 -6.39 -25.49
N GLU A 137 -3.35 -6.82 -26.19
CA GLU A 137 -4.13 -8.00 -25.81
C GLU A 137 -3.24 -9.21 -25.59
N LYS A 138 -2.38 -9.54 -26.57
CA LYS A 138 -1.46 -10.67 -26.49
C LYS A 138 -0.51 -10.58 -25.28
N LYS A 139 0.08 -9.40 -25.05
CA LYS A 139 1.02 -9.20 -23.95
C LYS A 139 0.32 -9.17 -22.58
N CYS A 140 -0.89 -8.69 -22.53
CA CYS A 140 -1.71 -8.71 -21.32
C CYS A 140 -2.16 -10.15 -20.98
N HIS A 141 -2.46 -10.98 -21.97
CA HIS A 141 -2.68 -12.42 -21.75
C HIS A 141 -1.46 -13.11 -21.13
N GLU A 142 -0.25 -12.80 -21.62
CA GLU A 142 0.99 -13.29 -21.02
C GLU A 142 1.14 -12.86 -19.57
N ALA A 143 0.90 -11.56 -19.26
CA ALA A 143 0.95 -11.04 -17.90
C ALA A 143 -0.08 -11.72 -16.98
N VAL A 144 -1.31 -11.97 -17.45
CA VAL A 144 -2.33 -12.71 -16.69
C VAL A 144 -1.89 -14.14 -16.43
N ALA A 145 -1.33 -14.83 -17.42
CA ALA A 145 -0.83 -16.21 -17.26
C ALA A 145 0.29 -16.28 -16.20
N LEU A 146 1.26 -15.37 -16.26
CA LEU A 146 2.33 -15.27 -15.28
C LEU A 146 1.81 -14.89 -13.88
N SER A 147 0.82 -13.98 -13.79
CA SER A 147 0.22 -13.59 -12.52
C SER A 147 -0.48 -14.75 -11.81
N ASN A 148 -0.99 -15.73 -12.54
CA ASN A 148 -1.61 -16.92 -11.96
C ASN A 148 -0.58 -17.84 -11.26
N GLY A 149 0.69 -17.79 -11.69
CA GLY A 149 1.80 -18.49 -11.06
C GLY A 149 2.38 -17.79 -9.83
N LEU A 150 1.95 -16.55 -9.55
CA LEU A 150 2.38 -15.82 -8.36
C LEU A 150 1.72 -16.37 -7.09
N PRO A 151 2.37 -16.21 -5.91
CA PRO A 151 1.79 -16.59 -4.63
C PRO A 151 0.39 -16.02 -4.40
N PRO A 152 -0.47 -16.72 -3.63
CA PRO A 152 -1.85 -16.31 -3.40
C PRO A 152 -2.03 -14.91 -2.78
N ASN A 153 -1.05 -14.44 -2.02
CA ASN A 153 -1.02 -13.12 -1.38
C ASN A 153 -0.69 -11.97 -2.36
N ARG A 154 -0.29 -12.26 -3.61
CA ARG A 154 -0.05 -11.28 -4.67
C ARG A 154 -1.36 -10.83 -5.35
N LEU A 155 -2.27 -10.31 -4.53
CA LEU A 155 -3.62 -9.95 -4.98
C LEU A 155 -3.61 -8.75 -5.93
N ILE A 156 -2.75 -7.76 -5.68
CA ILE A 156 -2.63 -6.56 -6.51
C ILE A 156 -2.14 -6.92 -7.91
N GLU A 157 -1.06 -7.68 -8.02
CA GLU A 157 -0.50 -8.11 -9.30
C GLU A 157 -1.51 -8.95 -10.09
N ARG A 158 -2.24 -9.82 -9.39
CA ARG A 158 -3.24 -10.70 -10.00
C ARG A 158 -4.49 -9.96 -10.46
N SER A 159 -4.96 -8.94 -9.73
CA SER A 159 -6.07 -8.09 -10.16
C SER A 159 -5.65 -7.16 -11.29
N SER A 160 -4.53 -6.43 -11.14
CA SER A 160 -4.07 -5.46 -12.13
C SER A 160 -3.84 -6.08 -13.51
N SER A 161 -3.26 -7.28 -13.60
CA SER A 161 -3.07 -7.96 -14.88
C SER A 161 -4.40 -8.18 -15.63
N ARG A 162 -5.45 -8.57 -14.90
CA ARG A 162 -6.79 -8.76 -15.48
C ARG A 162 -7.43 -7.44 -15.88
N THR A 163 -7.27 -6.41 -15.07
CA THR A 163 -7.77 -5.06 -15.37
C THR A 163 -7.14 -4.54 -16.67
N PHE A 164 -5.82 -4.68 -16.86
CA PHE A 164 -5.17 -4.22 -18.08
C PHE A 164 -5.50 -5.06 -19.31
N LEU A 165 -5.70 -6.38 -19.17
CA LEU A 165 -6.24 -7.20 -20.26
C LEU A 165 -7.66 -6.75 -20.64
N ALA A 166 -8.50 -6.49 -19.67
CA ALA A 166 -9.84 -5.98 -19.92
C ALA A 166 -9.82 -4.60 -20.60
N HIS A 167 -8.89 -3.71 -20.24
CA HIS A 167 -8.70 -2.44 -20.94
C HIS A 167 -8.34 -2.65 -22.41
N ALA A 168 -7.41 -3.57 -22.73
CA ALA A 168 -7.06 -3.90 -24.11
C ALA A 168 -8.28 -4.40 -24.91
N LEU A 169 -9.08 -5.28 -24.32
CA LEU A 169 -10.29 -5.82 -24.93
C LEU A 169 -11.38 -4.75 -25.15
N ILE A 170 -11.58 -3.85 -24.19
CA ILE A 170 -12.51 -2.71 -24.36
C ILE A 170 -12.05 -1.82 -25.53
N ALA A 171 -10.74 -1.56 -25.64
CA ALA A 171 -10.20 -0.76 -26.74
C ALA A 171 -10.37 -1.43 -28.11
N GLU A 172 -10.48 -2.76 -28.14
CA GLU A 172 -10.82 -3.55 -29.34
C GLU A 172 -12.33 -3.77 -29.53
N SER A 173 -13.17 -3.09 -28.76
CA SER A 173 -14.63 -3.24 -28.83
C SER A 173 -15.13 -4.66 -28.49
N LYS A 174 -14.45 -5.33 -27.55
CA LYS A 174 -14.79 -6.67 -27.02
C LYS A 174 -15.28 -6.62 -25.56
N PRO A 175 -16.37 -5.89 -25.24
CA PRO A 175 -16.79 -5.70 -23.85
C PRO A 175 -17.27 -6.99 -23.19
N ASP A 176 -17.84 -7.93 -23.95
CA ASP A 176 -18.32 -9.21 -23.41
C ASP A 176 -17.18 -10.09 -22.87
N GLU A 177 -15.97 -9.98 -23.46
CA GLU A 177 -14.76 -10.66 -22.98
C GLU A 177 -14.09 -9.90 -21.84
N ALA A 178 -14.20 -8.57 -21.81
CA ALA A 178 -13.61 -7.71 -20.78
C ALA A 178 -14.37 -7.79 -19.44
N ILE A 179 -15.70 -7.85 -19.45
CA ILE A 179 -16.54 -7.87 -18.25
C ILE A 179 -16.12 -8.95 -17.24
N PRO A 180 -15.99 -10.25 -17.59
CA PRO A 180 -15.59 -11.29 -16.65
C PRO A 180 -14.19 -11.07 -16.07
N LEU A 181 -13.30 -10.41 -16.80
CA LEU A 181 -11.96 -10.06 -16.30
C LEU A 181 -12.02 -8.95 -15.24
N TYR A 182 -12.82 -7.91 -15.46
CA TYR A 182 -13.05 -6.86 -14.46
C TYR A 182 -13.76 -7.41 -13.22
N GLU A 183 -14.79 -8.27 -13.39
CA GLU A 183 -15.45 -8.94 -12.27
C GLU A 183 -14.44 -9.71 -11.42
N LYS A 184 -13.57 -10.51 -12.08
CA LYS A 184 -12.55 -11.30 -11.38
C LYS A 184 -11.47 -10.43 -10.74
N ALA A 185 -11.06 -9.35 -11.38
CA ALA A 185 -10.12 -8.38 -10.81
C ALA A 185 -10.71 -7.76 -9.53
N LEU A 186 -11.96 -7.31 -9.60
CA LEU A 186 -12.67 -6.72 -8.46
C LEU A 186 -12.85 -7.72 -7.31
N GLU A 187 -13.20 -8.98 -7.61
CA GLU A 187 -13.30 -10.05 -6.60
C GLU A 187 -11.96 -10.26 -5.88
N ILE A 188 -10.86 -10.34 -6.63
CA ILE A 188 -9.53 -10.50 -6.07
C ILE A 188 -9.17 -9.29 -5.19
N ARG A 189 -9.45 -8.08 -5.66
CA ARG A 189 -9.10 -6.84 -4.98
C ARG A 189 -9.83 -6.66 -3.64
N LYS A 190 -11.04 -7.20 -3.49
CA LYS A 190 -11.77 -7.24 -2.20
C LYS A 190 -10.98 -7.92 -1.08
N GLY A 191 -10.05 -8.79 -1.41
CA GLY A 191 -9.16 -9.43 -0.43
C GLY A 191 -7.97 -8.57 0.00
N VAL A 192 -7.78 -7.38 -0.60
CA VAL A 192 -6.70 -6.45 -0.23
C VAL A 192 -7.15 -5.63 0.97
N GLU A 193 -6.31 -5.56 1.99
CA GLU A 193 -6.57 -4.77 3.20
C GLU A 193 -6.70 -3.28 2.86
N HIS A 194 -7.65 -2.59 3.49
CA HIS A 194 -7.95 -1.16 3.27
C HIS A 194 -8.51 -0.79 1.88
N SER A 195 -9.11 -1.74 1.18
CA SER A 195 -9.72 -1.45 -0.13
C SER A 195 -10.82 -0.37 -0.08
N GLU A 196 -11.44 -0.15 1.06
CA GLU A 196 -12.54 0.82 1.26
C GLU A 196 -12.14 2.29 1.08
N SER A 197 -10.85 2.61 1.20
CA SER A 197 -10.29 3.96 0.94
C SER A 197 -9.25 3.97 -0.20
N ASP A 198 -9.16 2.87 -0.94
CA ASP A 198 -8.22 2.72 -2.05
C ASP A 198 -8.84 3.27 -3.34
N ALA A 199 -8.33 4.41 -3.79
CA ALA A 199 -8.79 5.06 -5.03
C ALA A 199 -8.59 4.19 -6.29
N ASP A 200 -7.67 3.24 -6.28
CA ASP A 200 -7.53 2.29 -7.38
C ASP A 200 -8.63 1.24 -7.35
N PHE A 201 -9.08 0.84 -6.16
CA PHE A 201 -10.27 -0.01 -6.01
C PHE A 201 -11.53 0.69 -6.51
N ALA A 202 -11.69 2.00 -6.23
CA ALA A 202 -12.77 2.81 -6.82
C ALA A 202 -12.72 2.80 -8.35
N SER A 203 -11.53 2.92 -8.94
CA SER A 203 -11.38 2.90 -10.40
C SER A 203 -11.72 1.56 -11.02
N GLU A 204 -11.46 0.44 -10.34
CA GLU A 204 -11.89 -0.87 -10.81
C GLU A 204 -13.43 -0.95 -10.88
N HIS A 205 -14.15 -0.38 -9.89
CA HIS A 205 -15.61 -0.28 -9.93
C HIS A 205 -16.09 0.56 -11.11
N VAL A 206 -15.44 1.71 -11.38
CA VAL A 206 -15.77 2.56 -12.53
C VAL A 206 -15.55 1.83 -13.85
N ASN A 207 -14.45 1.10 -14.00
CA ASN A 207 -14.13 0.36 -15.22
C ASN A 207 -15.18 -0.72 -15.51
N LEU A 208 -15.57 -1.49 -14.50
CA LEU A 208 -16.61 -2.49 -14.63
C LEU A 208 -17.99 -1.85 -14.93
N ALA A 209 -18.30 -0.72 -14.27
CA ALA A 209 -19.53 0.03 -14.52
C ALA A 209 -19.61 0.54 -15.97
N ARG A 210 -18.51 1.06 -16.51
CA ARG A 210 -18.41 1.46 -17.93
C ARG A 210 -18.63 0.28 -18.86
N ALA A 211 -18.00 -0.86 -18.57
CA ALA A 211 -18.13 -2.05 -19.40
C ALA A 211 -19.59 -2.55 -19.40
N TYR A 212 -20.27 -2.60 -18.27
CA TYR A 212 -21.69 -2.92 -18.22
C TYR A 212 -22.56 -1.89 -18.93
N SER A 213 -22.25 -0.60 -18.77
CA SER A 213 -23.00 0.46 -19.46
C SER A 213 -22.87 0.35 -20.97
N SER A 214 -21.70 -0.02 -21.49
CA SER A 214 -21.45 -0.16 -22.94
C SER A 214 -22.26 -1.27 -23.59
N VAL A 215 -22.64 -2.30 -22.83
CA VAL A 215 -23.52 -3.41 -23.28
C VAL A 215 -24.98 -3.25 -22.83
N GLY A 216 -25.35 -2.08 -22.31
CA GLY A 216 -26.73 -1.77 -21.89
C GLY A 216 -27.17 -2.40 -20.56
N GLN A 217 -26.28 -3.03 -19.80
CA GLN A 217 -26.57 -3.62 -18.49
C GLN A 217 -26.55 -2.56 -17.37
N LEU A 218 -27.40 -1.52 -17.51
CA LEU A 218 -27.40 -0.34 -16.65
C LEU A 218 -27.70 -0.67 -15.17
N ASP A 219 -28.50 -1.69 -14.90
CA ASP A 219 -28.86 -2.11 -13.54
C ASP A 219 -27.64 -2.70 -12.79
N LYS A 220 -26.70 -3.32 -13.51
CA LYS A 220 -25.45 -3.80 -12.93
C LYS A 220 -24.41 -2.68 -12.76
N ALA A 221 -24.42 -1.70 -13.64
CA ALA A 221 -23.51 -0.56 -13.59
C ALA A 221 -23.84 0.42 -12.44
N ASP A 222 -25.12 0.60 -12.13
CA ASP A 222 -25.58 1.59 -11.13
C ASP A 222 -24.95 1.39 -9.74
N PRO A 223 -25.01 0.23 -9.08
CA PRO A 223 -24.39 0.02 -7.78
C PRO A 223 -22.87 0.16 -7.79
N LEU A 224 -22.22 -0.12 -8.92
CA LEU A 224 -20.76 0.01 -9.05
C LEU A 224 -20.35 1.48 -9.05
N TYR A 225 -21.06 2.36 -9.77
CA TYR A 225 -20.83 3.80 -9.71
C TYR A 225 -21.08 4.36 -8.31
N GLN A 226 -22.13 3.89 -7.61
CA GLN A 226 -22.38 4.30 -6.22
C GLN A 226 -21.22 3.94 -5.30
N GLN A 227 -20.71 2.71 -5.40
CA GLN A 227 -19.56 2.26 -4.61
C GLN A 227 -18.30 3.05 -4.93
N ALA A 228 -18.01 3.29 -6.22
CA ALA A 228 -16.85 4.09 -6.64
C ALA A 228 -16.88 5.51 -6.05
N VAL A 229 -18.05 6.17 -6.11
CA VAL A 229 -18.23 7.50 -5.52
C VAL A 229 -17.93 7.49 -4.03
N ALA A 230 -18.50 6.53 -3.29
CA ALA A 230 -18.29 6.43 -1.84
C ALA A 230 -16.81 6.20 -1.47
N ILE A 231 -16.10 5.34 -2.22
CA ILE A 231 -14.69 5.05 -1.99
C ILE A 231 -13.83 6.28 -2.30
N PHE A 232 -14.08 7.01 -3.41
CA PHE A 232 -13.33 8.25 -3.69
C PHE A 232 -13.55 9.32 -2.62
N GLU A 233 -14.78 9.47 -2.12
CA GLU A 233 -15.08 10.41 -1.03
C GLU A 233 -14.33 10.04 0.26
N ALA A 234 -14.27 8.74 0.60
CA ALA A 234 -13.49 8.25 1.72
C ALA A 234 -11.98 8.48 1.53
N ALA A 235 -11.45 8.21 0.33
CA ALA A 235 -10.05 8.41 -0.01
C ALA A 235 -9.61 9.88 0.08
N ILE A 236 -10.45 10.83 -0.34
CA ILE A 236 -10.19 12.27 -0.23
C ILE A 236 -10.02 12.69 1.24
N VAL A 237 -10.77 12.07 2.16
CA VAL A 237 -10.68 12.35 3.60
C VAL A 237 -9.46 11.66 4.21
N ALA A 238 -9.18 10.42 3.81
CA ALA A 238 -8.11 9.60 4.37
C ALA A 238 -6.70 10.09 3.97
N LEU A 239 -6.55 10.63 2.74
CA LEU A 239 -5.27 11.03 2.15
C LEU A 239 -5.34 12.47 1.61
N PRO A 240 -5.27 13.48 2.50
CA PRO A 240 -5.41 14.89 2.12
C PRO A 240 -4.38 15.36 1.08
N GLU A 241 -3.18 14.78 1.07
CA GLU A 241 -2.10 15.07 0.12
C GLU A 241 -2.43 14.63 -1.31
N MET A 242 -3.37 13.70 -1.49
CA MET A 242 -3.83 13.22 -2.80
C MET A 242 -5.18 13.83 -3.20
N ARG A 243 -5.68 14.78 -2.44
CA ARG A 243 -7.04 15.37 -2.59
C ARG A 243 -7.34 15.77 -4.02
N ASP A 244 -6.48 16.56 -4.67
CA ASP A 244 -6.75 17.10 -6.01
C ASP A 244 -6.87 15.98 -7.05
N ASN A 245 -6.00 14.98 -6.98
CA ASN A 245 -6.06 13.80 -7.84
C ASN A 245 -7.38 13.05 -7.65
N TYR A 246 -7.75 12.75 -6.40
CA TYR A 246 -8.97 11.99 -6.10
C TYR A 246 -10.23 12.81 -6.38
N THR A 247 -10.20 14.13 -6.17
CA THR A 247 -11.30 15.03 -6.53
C THR A 247 -11.54 15.04 -8.03
N SER A 248 -10.49 15.10 -8.85
CA SER A 248 -10.59 15.02 -10.30
C SER A 248 -11.20 13.68 -10.77
N ARG A 249 -10.75 12.55 -10.18
CA ARG A 249 -11.30 11.21 -10.47
C ARG A 249 -12.77 11.09 -10.03
N LEU A 250 -13.13 11.60 -8.85
CA LEU A 250 -14.52 11.66 -8.37
C LEU A 250 -15.40 12.46 -9.31
N LYS A 251 -14.95 13.65 -9.73
CA LYS A 251 -15.69 14.51 -10.66
C LYS A 251 -15.99 13.81 -11.98
N SER A 252 -14.98 13.15 -12.57
CA SER A 252 -15.16 12.34 -13.77
C SER A 252 -16.19 11.21 -13.55
N THR A 253 -16.07 10.49 -12.43
CA THR A 253 -16.98 9.40 -12.07
C THR A 253 -18.42 9.88 -11.91
N LEU A 254 -18.65 11.02 -11.25
CA LEU A 254 -19.98 11.61 -11.07
C LEU A 254 -20.62 11.97 -12.42
N LEU A 255 -19.85 12.53 -13.36
CA LEU A 255 -20.35 12.87 -14.70
C LEU A 255 -20.71 11.62 -15.52
N GLU A 256 -19.96 10.55 -15.40
CA GLU A 256 -20.29 9.26 -16.04
C GLU A 256 -21.52 8.62 -15.42
N TYR A 257 -21.62 8.66 -14.10
CA TYR A 257 -22.80 8.18 -13.39
C TYR A 257 -24.05 8.99 -13.75
N ALA A 258 -23.93 10.31 -13.92
CA ALA A 258 -25.02 11.13 -14.40
C ALA A 258 -25.52 10.71 -15.80
N LYS A 259 -24.59 10.37 -16.71
CA LYS A 259 -24.96 9.83 -18.03
C LYS A 259 -25.74 8.52 -17.92
N LEU A 260 -25.33 7.61 -17.03
CA LEU A 260 -26.07 6.38 -16.78
C LEU A 260 -27.47 6.69 -16.26
N LYS A 261 -27.61 7.59 -15.26
CA LYS A 261 -28.91 8.00 -14.71
C LYS A 261 -29.83 8.62 -15.79
N SER A 262 -29.26 9.45 -16.66
CA SER A 262 -30.00 10.01 -17.82
C SER A 262 -30.46 8.90 -18.77
N ALA A 263 -29.63 7.92 -19.08
CA ALA A 263 -29.99 6.79 -19.94
C ALA A 263 -31.11 5.91 -19.35
N ARG A 264 -31.24 5.88 -18.01
CA ARG A 264 -32.36 5.23 -17.30
C ARG A 264 -33.62 6.09 -17.21
N GLY A 265 -33.59 7.33 -17.68
CA GLY A 265 -34.70 8.29 -17.52
C GLY A 265 -34.77 8.97 -16.15
N GLU A 266 -33.77 8.76 -15.29
CA GLU A 266 -33.70 9.33 -13.93
C GLU A 266 -33.08 10.75 -13.96
N VAL A 267 -33.79 11.68 -14.63
CA VAL A 267 -33.27 13.02 -14.97
C VAL A 267 -32.88 13.85 -13.74
N ASP A 268 -33.68 13.79 -12.67
CA ASP A 268 -33.41 14.57 -11.46
C ASP A 268 -32.17 14.03 -10.74
N SER A 269 -31.98 12.71 -10.69
CA SER A 269 -30.77 12.08 -10.17
C SER A 269 -29.53 12.47 -11.00
N ALA A 270 -29.66 12.48 -12.32
CA ALA A 270 -28.57 12.90 -13.19
C ALA A 270 -28.14 14.36 -12.92
N ARG A 271 -29.09 15.29 -12.85
CA ARG A 271 -28.81 16.70 -12.52
C ARG A 271 -28.17 16.88 -11.16
N ALA A 272 -28.61 16.11 -10.14
CA ALA A 272 -27.99 16.16 -8.82
C ALA A 272 -26.52 15.75 -8.84
N LEU A 273 -26.18 14.70 -9.62
CA LEU A 273 -24.78 14.24 -9.80
C LEU A 273 -23.95 15.27 -10.56
N GLU A 274 -24.49 15.89 -11.61
CA GLU A 274 -23.81 16.96 -12.36
C GLU A 274 -23.55 18.18 -11.48
N HIS A 275 -24.53 18.59 -10.66
CA HIS A 275 -24.37 19.69 -9.72
C HIS A 275 -23.32 19.38 -8.66
N LYS A 276 -23.30 18.14 -8.13
CA LYS A 276 -22.27 17.67 -7.20
C LYS A 276 -20.89 17.74 -7.83
N ALA A 277 -20.73 17.27 -9.08
CA ALA A 277 -19.47 17.33 -9.81
C ALA A 277 -18.99 18.78 -10.04
N ALA A 278 -19.91 19.71 -10.37
CA ALA A 278 -19.59 21.11 -10.56
C ALA A 278 -19.20 21.84 -9.26
N GLY A 279 -19.69 21.37 -8.11
CA GLY A 279 -19.34 21.91 -6.78
C GLY A 279 -17.96 21.49 -6.26
N LEU A 280 -17.37 20.47 -6.85
CA LEU A 280 -16.01 20.01 -6.48
C LEU A 280 -14.98 20.99 -7.04
N ARG A 281 -14.21 21.63 -6.16
CA ARG A 281 -13.13 22.55 -6.50
C ARG A 281 -11.80 21.84 -6.43
N ASP A 282 -11.02 21.96 -7.50
CA ASP A 282 -9.59 21.69 -7.47
C ASP A 282 -8.93 22.85 -6.70
N HIS A 283 -8.12 22.57 -5.69
CA HIS A 283 -7.44 23.57 -4.85
C HIS A 283 -5.99 23.73 -5.25
#